data_aa11c0a000ee825676aa82d4ceaae4ce
#
_entry.id   aa11c0a000ee825676aa82d4ceaae4ce
#
_cell.length_a   1.000
_cell.length_b   1.000
_cell.length_c   1.000
_cell.angle_alpha   90.00
_cell.angle_beta   90.00
_cell.angle_gamma   90.00
#
_symmetry.space_group_name_H-M   'P 1'
#
loop_
_entity.id
_entity.type
_entity.pdbx_description
1 polymer ?
#
loop_
_entity_poly.entity_id
_entity_poly.type
_entity_poly.pdbx_seq_one_letter_code
_entity_poly.pdbx_strand_id
1 'polypeptide(L)'
;AAEDRFEVGVVTLTDVAQAKARLEGARAALAGAEATLEGSVAVYQFLTGLTPGDLGAPPPVPALPLSLEEATLAGLANNPTIEAARQQLRAAGAGVDSAKAGGRPQVSIVGTAGIQETWGDTSRRDTNVSAVAQGTIPLFTGGTVKAQVNAAKLQREQARRQVDSLETRIRAQIAQAWFGYEASLRAIEASQRQVEAAEIAYEGAKEELAVGVRTTLDVLDQEQQLFEARLALVAAERDSYVAAHQLLRATGDLGQGS
;
A
#
# COMPACT_ATOMS: atom_id res chain seq x y z
N ALA A 1 -35.88 30.17 12.21
CA ALA A 1 -36.44 29.08 13.07
C ALA A 1 -36.16 29.29 14.57
N ALA A 2 -34.91 29.32 15.09
CA ALA A 2 -34.62 29.56 16.52
C ALA A 2 -34.89 31.03 16.90
N GLU A 3 -34.52 31.97 16.06
CA GLU A 3 -34.77 33.41 16.22
C GLU A 3 -36.29 33.73 16.25
N ASP A 4 -37.07 33.17 15.33
CA ASP A 4 -38.51 33.36 15.27
C ASP A 4 -39.22 32.84 16.54
N ARG A 5 -38.75 31.72 17.10
CA ARG A 5 -39.27 31.17 18.37
C ARG A 5 -38.85 31.99 19.58
N PHE A 6 -37.72 32.66 19.53
CA PHE A 6 -37.27 33.59 20.58
C PHE A 6 -38.15 34.86 20.58
N GLU A 7 -38.47 35.41 19.41
CA GLU A 7 -39.35 36.61 19.29
C GLU A 7 -40.74 36.39 19.88
N VAL A 8 -41.25 35.15 19.80
CA VAL A 8 -42.57 34.79 20.40
C VAL A 8 -42.43 34.22 21.82
N GLY A 9 -41.21 34.25 22.41
CA GLY A 9 -40.96 33.88 23.82
C GLY A 9 -40.98 32.37 24.10
N VAL A 10 -40.84 31.50 23.09
CA VAL A 10 -40.90 30.04 23.23
C VAL A 10 -39.53 29.43 23.58
N VAL A 11 -38.43 30.11 23.24
CA VAL A 11 -37.05 29.67 23.53
C VAL A 11 -36.23 30.79 24.15
N THR A 12 -35.11 30.46 24.82
CA THR A 12 -34.24 31.43 25.46
C THR A 12 -33.20 32.00 24.51
N LEU A 13 -32.56 33.14 24.87
CA LEU A 13 -31.44 33.70 24.13
C LEU A 13 -30.25 32.71 24.09
N THR A 14 -30.10 31.89 25.13
CA THR A 14 -29.07 30.84 25.21
C THR A 14 -29.30 29.79 24.13
N ASP A 15 -30.53 29.38 23.87
CA ASP A 15 -30.87 28.40 22.82
C ASP A 15 -30.53 28.93 21.42
N VAL A 16 -30.83 30.24 21.19
CA VAL A 16 -30.43 30.90 19.93
C VAL A 16 -28.94 30.95 19.77
N ALA A 17 -28.17 31.29 20.83
CA ALA A 17 -26.71 31.34 20.79
C ALA A 17 -26.11 29.96 20.55
N GLN A 18 -26.65 28.89 21.14
CA GLN A 18 -26.19 27.52 20.91
C GLN A 18 -26.49 27.06 19.48
N ALA A 19 -27.68 27.35 18.94
CA ALA A 19 -28.01 27.02 17.55
C ALA A 19 -27.08 27.74 16.55
N LYS A 20 -26.73 29.00 16.81
CA LYS A 20 -25.74 29.73 16.01
C LYS A 20 -24.34 29.12 16.11
N ALA A 21 -23.91 28.76 17.30
CA ALA A 21 -22.61 28.11 17.50
C ALA A 21 -22.51 26.78 16.72
N ARG A 22 -23.59 25.97 16.72
CA ARG A 22 -23.66 24.71 15.92
C ARG A 22 -23.64 24.98 14.43
N LEU A 23 -24.36 26.02 13.96
CA LEU A 23 -24.31 26.39 12.54
C LEU A 23 -22.91 26.76 12.09
N GLU A 24 -22.19 27.57 12.86
CA GLU A 24 -20.81 27.94 12.52
C GLU A 24 -19.85 26.73 12.63
N GLY A 25 -20.06 25.84 13.58
CA GLY A 25 -19.36 24.57 13.66
C GLY A 25 -19.58 23.67 12.43
N ALA A 26 -20.82 23.56 11.98
CA ALA A 26 -21.16 22.81 10.75
C ALA A 26 -20.55 23.43 9.49
N ARG A 27 -20.52 24.77 9.40
CA ARG A 27 -19.84 25.48 8.29
C ARG A 27 -18.34 25.20 8.26
N ALA A 28 -17.70 25.21 9.44
CA ALA A 28 -16.27 24.88 9.55
C ALA A 28 -16.00 23.41 9.15
N ALA A 29 -16.88 22.48 9.56
CA ALA A 29 -16.77 21.07 9.18
C ALA A 29 -16.96 20.88 7.67
N LEU A 30 -17.90 21.60 7.04
CA LEU A 30 -18.08 21.57 5.58
C LEU A 30 -16.84 22.06 4.85
N ALA A 31 -16.28 23.20 5.23
CA ALA A 31 -15.06 23.73 4.63
C ALA A 31 -13.87 22.74 4.78
N GLY A 32 -13.77 22.06 5.91
CA GLY A 32 -12.76 21.00 6.13
C GLY A 32 -12.98 19.79 5.22
N ALA A 33 -14.22 19.38 5.00
CA ALA A 33 -14.57 18.28 4.10
C ALA A 33 -14.29 18.62 2.63
N GLU A 34 -14.62 19.85 2.21
CA GLU A 34 -14.32 20.37 0.88
C GLU A 34 -12.79 20.40 0.62
N ALA A 35 -11.99 20.88 1.57
CA ALA A 35 -10.54 20.86 1.48
C ALA A 35 -9.99 19.43 1.37
N THR A 36 -10.57 18.46 2.10
CA THR A 36 -10.19 17.05 2.02
C THR A 36 -10.54 16.45 0.66
N LEU A 37 -11.68 16.81 0.09
CA LEU A 37 -12.10 16.39 -1.24
C LEU A 37 -11.12 16.90 -2.30
N GLU A 38 -10.82 18.20 -2.29
CA GLU A 38 -9.85 18.79 -3.22
C GLU A 38 -8.45 18.14 -3.11
N GLY A 39 -8.01 17.87 -1.89
CA GLY A 39 -6.77 17.09 -1.65
C GLY A 39 -6.82 15.70 -2.28
N SER A 40 -7.95 15.01 -2.17
CA SER A 40 -8.16 13.69 -2.77
C SER A 40 -8.18 13.74 -4.30
N VAL A 41 -8.80 14.78 -4.87
CA VAL A 41 -8.80 15.06 -6.31
C VAL A 41 -7.37 15.26 -6.82
N ALA A 42 -6.57 16.06 -6.12
CA ALA A 42 -5.17 16.29 -6.48
C ALA A 42 -4.33 14.98 -6.45
N VAL A 43 -4.54 14.13 -5.43
CA VAL A 43 -3.88 12.82 -5.36
C VAL A 43 -4.32 11.91 -6.51
N TYR A 44 -5.61 11.88 -6.84
CA TYR A 44 -6.12 11.11 -7.97
C TYR A 44 -5.48 11.55 -9.28
N GLN A 45 -5.43 12.87 -9.54
CA GLN A 45 -4.79 13.44 -10.72
C GLN A 45 -3.29 13.08 -10.80
N PHE A 46 -2.59 13.14 -9.66
CA PHE A 46 -1.18 12.76 -9.61
C PHE A 46 -0.96 11.28 -9.97
N LEU A 47 -1.83 10.39 -9.50
CA LEU A 47 -1.70 8.94 -9.72
C LEU A 47 -2.13 8.49 -11.12
N THR A 48 -3.18 9.11 -11.67
CA THR A 48 -3.81 8.67 -12.92
C THR A 48 -3.51 9.57 -14.12
N GLY A 49 -3.08 10.82 -13.89
CA GLY A 49 -2.95 11.84 -14.91
C GLY A 49 -4.29 12.40 -15.41
N LEU A 50 -5.42 12.00 -14.81
CA LEU A 50 -6.76 12.36 -15.23
C LEU A 50 -7.48 13.18 -14.16
N THR A 51 -8.31 14.13 -14.56
CA THR A 51 -9.23 14.82 -13.65
C THR A 51 -10.43 13.88 -13.38
N PRO A 52 -10.80 13.62 -12.11
CA PRO A 52 -11.98 12.81 -11.83
C PRO A 52 -13.25 13.53 -12.34
N GLY A 53 -14.07 12.79 -13.08
CA GLY A 53 -15.43 13.21 -13.45
C GLY A 53 -16.45 12.75 -12.42
N ASP A 54 -17.68 12.49 -12.87
CA ASP A 54 -18.69 11.82 -12.05
C ASP A 54 -18.24 10.38 -11.77
N LEU A 55 -17.87 10.13 -10.50
CA LEU A 55 -17.42 8.81 -10.06
C LEU A 55 -18.65 7.94 -9.80
N GLY A 56 -18.74 6.80 -10.49
CA GLY A 56 -19.71 5.77 -10.21
C GLY A 56 -19.39 4.98 -8.93
N ALA A 57 -20.21 3.98 -8.63
CA ALA A 57 -19.90 3.04 -7.55
C ALA A 57 -18.53 2.35 -7.82
N PRO A 58 -17.74 2.08 -6.78
CA PRO A 58 -16.47 1.37 -6.94
C PRO A 58 -16.73 -0.03 -7.56
N PRO A 59 -15.81 -0.55 -8.38
CA PRO A 59 -15.95 -1.89 -8.94
C PRO A 59 -16.04 -2.93 -7.81
N PRO A 60 -16.68 -4.08 -8.04
CA PRO A 60 -16.76 -5.12 -7.03
C PRO A 60 -15.35 -5.58 -6.63
N VAL A 61 -15.19 -5.91 -5.35
CA VAL A 61 -13.94 -6.47 -4.85
C VAL A 61 -13.64 -7.78 -5.60
N PRO A 62 -12.41 -7.99 -6.11
CA PRO A 62 -12.04 -9.25 -6.72
C PRO A 62 -12.20 -10.42 -5.74
N ALA A 63 -12.20 -11.65 -6.25
CA ALA A 63 -12.31 -12.84 -5.43
C ALA A 63 -11.19 -12.88 -4.37
N LEU A 64 -11.58 -13.02 -3.11
CA LEU A 64 -10.68 -13.12 -1.97
C LEU A 64 -10.48 -14.59 -1.58
N PRO A 65 -9.34 -14.96 -0.98
CA PRO A 65 -9.16 -16.26 -0.36
C PRO A 65 -10.28 -16.56 0.65
N LEU A 66 -10.70 -17.82 0.75
CA LEU A 66 -11.80 -18.23 1.64
C LEU A 66 -11.32 -18.48 3.09
N SER A 67 -10.02 -18.58 3.31
CA SER A 67 -9.42 -18.81 4.62
C SER A 67 -8.05 -18.17 4.76
N LEU A 68 -7.62 -17.92 6.01
CA LEU A 68 -6.27 -17.45 6.31
C LEU A 68 -5.19 -18.43 5.79
N GLU A 69 -5.48 -19.72 5.81
CA GLU A 69 -4.55 -20.74 5.33
C GLU A 69 -4.37 -20.61 3.80
N GLU A 70 -5.46 -20.52 3.05
CA GLU A 70 -5.44 -20.27 1.60
C GLU A 70 -4.71 -18.98 1.25
N ALA A 71 -5.03 -17.87 1.94
CA ALA A 71 -4.34 -16.59 1.77
C ALA A 71 -2.83 -16.72 2.01
N THR A 72 -2.44 -17.48 3.05
CA THR A 72 -1.04 -17.70 3.38
C THR A 72 -0.32 -18.52 2.32
N LEU A 73 -0.94 -19.59 1.82
CA LEU A 73 -0.37 -20.42 0.76
C LEU A 73 -0.22 -19.61 -0.54
N ALA A 74 -1.26 -18.87 -0.93
CA ALA A 74 -1.22 -18.00 -2.10
C ALA A 74 -0.09 -16.96 -1.98
N GLY A 75 0.01 -16.28 -0.84
CA GLY A 75 1.04 -15.27 -0.63
C GLY A 75 2.47 -15.82 -0.63
N LEU A 76 2.71 -16.99 -0.08
CA LEU A 76 4.02 -17.62 -0.13
C LEU A 76 4.40 -18.12 -1.53
N ALA A 77 3.40 -18.44 -2.36
CA ALA A 77 3.62 -18.86 -3.74
C ALA A 77 3.81 -17.67 -4.70
N ASN A 78 2.95 -16.66 -4.59
CA ASN A 78 2.77 -15.62 -5.60
C ASN A 78 3.42 -14.27 -5.23
N ASN A 79 3.86 -14.08 -3.97
CA ASN A 79 4.38 -12.76 -3.55
C ASN A 79 5.69 -12.41 -4.27
N PRO A 80 5.71 -11.30 -5.05
CA PRO A 80 6.89 -10.94 -5.85
C PRO A 80 8.14 -10.67 -5.02
N THR A 81 7.97 -10.24 -3.76
CA THR A 81 9.10 -9.96 -2.86
C THR A 81 9.81 -11.24 -2.44
N ILE A 82 9.06 -12.33 -2.22
CA ILE A 82 9.64 -13.65 -1.94
C ILE A 82 10.36 -14.18 -3.18
N GLU A 83 9.74 -14.04 -4.36
CA GLU A 83 10.39 -14.50 -5.60
C GLU A 83 11.69 -13.71 -5.88
N ALA A 84 11.70 -12.41 -5.68
CA ALA A 84 12.93 -11.61 -5.79
C ALA A 84 14.02 -12.10 -4.82
N ALA A 85 13.68 -12.42 -3.57
CA ALA A 85 14.64 -12.96 -2.60
C ALA A 85 15.15 -14.37 -2.99
N ARG A 86 14.29 -15.22 -3.57
CA ARG A 86 14.69 -16.53 -4.11
C ARG A 86 15.63 -16.40 -5.29
N GLN A 87 15.42 -15.41 -6.17
CA GLN A 87 16.36 -15.10 -7.27
C GLN A 87 17.71 -14.64 -6.73
N GLN A 88 17.71 -13.80 -5.68
CA GLN A 88 18.94 -13.39 -5.02
C GLN A 88 19.71 -14.56 -4.39
N LEU A 89 19.00 -15.53 -3.80
CA LEU A 89 19.60 -16.77 -3.32
C LEU A 89 20.21 -17.59 -4.46
N ARG A 90 19.52 -17.68 -5.61
CA ARG A 90 20.06 -18.35 -6.81
C ARG A 90 21.34 -17.66 -7.32
N ALA A 91 21.33 -16.32 -7.36
CA ALA A 91 22.50 -15.54 -7.74
C ALA A 91 23.68 -15.75 -6.78
N ALA A 92 23.44 -15.79 -5.46
CA ALA A 92 24.46 -16.12 -4.48
C ALA A 92 24.98 -17.55 -4.63
N GLY A 93 24.13 -18.51 -5.05
CA GLY A 93 24.53 -19.86 -5.43
C GLY A 93 25.51 -19.88 -6.61
N ALA A 94 25.20 -19.16 -7.68
CA ALA A 94 26.09 -18.98 -8.83
C ALA A 94 27.42 -18.31 -8.44
N GLY A 95 27.39 -17.39 -7.46
CA GLY A 95 28.60 -16.79 -6.88
C GLY A 95 29.56 -17.81 -6.27
N VAL A 96 29.04 -18.86 -5.61
CA VAL A 96 29.86 -19.96 -5.10
C VAL A 96 30.54 -20.70 -6.22
N ASP A 97 29.84 -20.96 -7.33
CA ASP A 97 30.41 -21.67 -8.46
C ASP A 97 31.45 -20.82 -9.22
N SER A 98 31.19 -19.50 -9.32
CA SER A 98 32.16 -18.53 -9.82
C SER A 98 33.47 -18.53 -8.96
N ALA A 99 33.34 -18.51 -7.63
CA ALA A 99 34.49 -18.57 -6.74
C ALA A 99 35.29 -19.88 -6.89
N LYS A 100 34.61 -21.02 -7.09
CA LYS A 100 35.25 -22.30 -7.39
C LYS A 100 36.01 -22.27 -8.74
N ALA A 101 35.45 -21.57 -9.74
CA ALA A 101 36.04 -21.44 -11.07
C ALA A 101 37.40 -20.71 -11.05
N GLY A 102 37.62 -19.84 -10.05
CA GLY A 102 38.94 -19.21 -9.85
C GLY A 102 40.11 -20.16 -9.63
N GLY A 103 39.85 -21.44 -9.26
CA GLY A 103 40.84 -22.51 -9.16
C GLY A 103 40.97 -23.41 -10.40
N ARG A 104 40.21 -23.15 -11.46
CA ARG A 104 40.17 -23.94 -12.69
C ARG A 104 41.04 -23.33 -13.77
N PRO A 105 41.54 -24.14 -14.75
CA PRO A 105 42.18 -23.62 -15.95
C PRO A 105 41.26 -22.63 -16.69
N GLN A 106 41.80 -21.49 -17.11
CA GLN A 106 41.10 -20.45 -17.86
C GLN A 106 41.77 -20.28 -19.21
N VAL A 107 41.01 -20.21 -20.28
CA VAL A 107 41.49 -19.93 -21.63
C VAL A 107 40.73 -18.69 -22.14
N SER A 108 41.49 -17.69 -22.59
CA SER A 108 40.95 -16.49 -23.22
C SER A 108 41.54 -16.29 -24.61
N ILE A 109 40.72 -15.82 -25.54
CA ILE A 109 41.16 -15.38 -26.87
C ILE A 109 40.80 -13.92 -26.98
N VAL A 110 41.82 -13.08 -27.19
CA VAL A 110 41.64 -11.63 -27.33
C VAL A 110 42.08 -11.21 -28.73
N GLY A 111 41.13 -10.65 -29.48
CA GLY A 111 41.39 -10.00 -30.77
C GLY A 111 41.40 -8.49 -30.57
N THR A 112 42.44 -7.81 -31.06
CA THR A 112 42.51 -6.34 -31.07
C THR A 112 42.77 -5.83 -32.48
N ALA A 113 42.00 -4.82 -32.91
CA ALA A 113 42.26 -4.08 -34.13
C ALA A 113 42.29 -2.60 -33.79
N GLY A 114 43.35 -1.94 -34.18
CA GLY A 114 43.54 -0.50 -33.91
C GLY A 114 44.09 0.23 -35.11
N ILE A 115 43.69 1.45 -35.34
CA ILE A 115 44.27 2.40 -36.31
C ILE A 115 44.76 3.58 -35.48
N GLN A 116 46.04 3.88 -35.61
CA GLN A 116 46.67 5.05 -34.97
C GLN A 116 47.14 6.01 -36.03
N GLU A 117 46.68 7.22 -36.01
CA GLU A 117 47.17 8.32 -36.87
C GLU A 117 47.98 9.28 -36.01
N THR A 118 49.20 9.50 -36.41
CA THR A 118 50.08 10.48 -35.77
C THR A 118 50.21 11.67 -36.73
N TRP A 119 49.79 12.86 -36.24
CA TRP A 119 49.86 14.12 -36.97
C TRP A 119 51.12 14.88 -36.55
N GLY A 120 51.97 15.25 -37.54
CA GLY A 120 53.19 15.98 -37.34
C GLY A 120 53.86 16.24 -38.70
N ASP A 121 55.16 16.63 -38.72
CA ASP A 121 55.92 16.87 -39.98
C ASP A 121 55.96 15.67 -40.93
N THR A 122 55.67 14.47 -40.40
CA THR A 122 55.39 13.26 -41.18
C THR A 122 54.14 12.59 -40.65
N SER A 123 53.01 12.72 -41.37
CA SER A 123 51.77 12.01 -41.06
C SER A 123 51.99 10.51 -41.28
N ARG A 124 51.75 9.73 -40.21
CA ARG A 124 51.85 8.28 -40.27
C ARG A 124 50.56 7.62 -39.77
N ARG A 125 50.09 6.66 -40.55
CA ARG A 125 48.93 5.84 -40.22
C ARG A 125 49.42 4.41 -40.00
N ASP A 126 49.33 3.94 -38.75
CA ASP A 126 49.67 2.56 -38.34
C ASP A 126 48.39 1.78 -38.11
N THR A 127 48.28 0.62 -38.77
CA THR A 127 47.18 -0.32 -38.54
C THR A 127 47.73 -1.55 -37.81
N ASN A 128 47.19 -1.84 -36.65
CA ASN A 128 47.56 -3.02 -35.86
C ASN A 128 46.36 -3.98 -35.73
N VAL A 129 46.57 -5.22 -36.11
CA VAL A 129 45.61 -6.32 -35.88
C VAL A 129 46.39 -7.43 -35.17
N SER A 130 45.86 -7.83 -34.00
CA SER A 130 46.46 -8.95 -33.26
C SER A 130 45.39 -9.90 -32.74
N ALA A 131 45.70 -11.18 -32.69
CA ALA A 131 44.89 -12.21 -32.03
C ALA A 131 45.79 -13.00 -31.11
N VAL A 132 45.47 -13.03 -29.80
CA VAL A 132 46.24 -13.73 -28.77
C VAL A 132 45.37 -14.74 -28.09
N ALA A 133 45.78 -16.01 -28.04
CA ALA A 133 45.20 -17.06 -27.21
C ALA A 133 46.06 -17.25 -25.96
N GLN A 134 45.48 -17.11 -24.79
CA GLN A 134 46.19 -17.24 -23.51
C GLN A 134 45.52 -18.30 -22.63
N GLY A 135 46.25 -19.26 -22.15
CA GLY A 135 45.83 -20.23 -21.14
C GLY A 135 46.50 -19.97 -19.80
N THR A 136 45.72 -19.90 -18.70
CA THR A 136 46.24 -19.74 -17.35
C THR A 136 45.75 -20.90 -16.48
N ILE A 137 46.71 -21.61 -15.84
CA ILE A 137 46.41 -22.72 -14.92
C ILE A 137 47.02 -22.37 -13.55
N PRO A 138 46.19 -22.07 -12.51
CA PRO A 138 46.69 -21.79 -11.18
C PRO A 138 47.12 -23.11 -10.51
N LEU A 139 48.42 -23.31 -10.33
CA LEU A 139 48.99 -24.51 -9.67
C LEU A 139 48.92 -24.40 -8.14
N PHE A 140 49.08 -23.19 -7.62
CA PHE A 140 49.03 -22.91 -6.18
C PHE A 140 48.46 -21.49 -5.94
N THR A 141 47.43 -21.38 -5.10
CA THR A 141 46.75 -20.11 -4.83
C THR A 141 46.94 -19.61 -3.39
N GLY A 142 47.83 -20.25 -2.59
CA GLY A 142 48.06 -19.83 -1.20
C GLY A 142 46.81 -19.84 -0.30
N GLY A 143 45.79 -20.63 -0.65
CA GLY A 143 44.53 -20.69 0.11
C GLY A 143 43.50 -19.63 -0.29
N THR A 144 43.84 -18.68 -1.18
CA THR A 144 42.93 -17.58 -1.59
C THR A 144 41.62 -18.10 -2.17
N VAL A 145 41.65 -19.05 -3.09
CA VAL A 145 40.46 -19.66 -3.70
C VAL A 145 39.59 -20.33 -2.63
N LYS A 146 40.17 -21.06 -1.68
CA LYS A 146 39.45 -21.69 -0.58
C LYS A 146 38.75 -20.64 0.30
N ALA A 147 39.44 -19.54 0.61
CA ALA A 147 38.86 -18.43 1.38
C ALA A 147 37.69 -17.76 0.64
N GLN A 148 37.86 -17.49 -0.67
CA GLN A 148 36.81 -16.93 -1.52
C GLN A 148 35.58 -17.85 -1.61
N VAL A 149 35.78 -19.16 -1.79
CA VAL A 149 34.67 -20.13 -1.81
C VAL A 149 33.94 -20.17 -0.45
N ASN A 150 34.67 -20.10 0.65
CA ASN A 150 34.05 -20.06 1.99
C ASN A 150 33.24 -18.75 2.18
N ALA A 151 33.79 -17.61 1.78
CA ALA A 151 33.11 -16.34 1.82
C ALA A 151 31.79 -16.37 0.98
N ALA A 152 31.86 -16.89 -0.25
CA ALA A 152 30.70 -17.04 -1.13
C ALA A 152 29.65 -18.02 -0.55
N LYS A 153 30.06 -19.10 0.11
CA LYS A 153 29.14 -19.99 0.82
C LYS A 153 28.41 -19.30 1.95
N LEU A 154 29.10 -18.46 2.74
CA LEU A 154 28.49 -17.68 3.81
C LEU A 154 27.49 -16.63 3.25
N GLN A 155 27.83 -15.98 2.12
CA GLN A 155 26.90 -15.08 1.43
C GLN A 155 25.64 -15.81 0.94
N ARG A 156 25.77 -17.03 0.40
CA ARG A 156 24.61 -17.85 0.02
C ARG A 156 23.77 -18.22 1.24
N GLU A 157 24.40 -18.61 2.35
CA GLU A 157 23.67 -18.92 3.59
C GLU A 157 22.96 -17.67 4.14
N GLN A 158 23.59 -16.50 4.09
CA GLN A 158 22.95 -15.23 4.43
C GLN A 158 21.72 -14.97 3.56
N ALA A 159 21.81 -15.14 2.24
CA ALA A 159 20.68 -14.98 1.33
C ALA A 159 19.55 -15.98 1.65
N ARG A 160 19.88 -17.21 2.02
CA ARG A 160 18.89 -18.20 2.48
C ARG A 160 18.14 -17.74 3.72
N ARG A 161 18.89 -17.26 4.74
CA ARG A 161 18.28 -16.74 5.97
C ARG A 161 17.39 -15.51 5.72
N GLN A 162 17.73 -14.71 4.69
CA GLN A 162 16.89 -13.60 4.26
C GLN A 162 15.56 -14.10 3.69
N VAL A 163 15.54 -15.17 2.88
CA VAL A 163 14.30 -15.78 2.39
C VAL A 163 13.46 -16.29 3.55
N ASP A 164 14.04 -17.08 4.49
CA ASP A 164 13.33 -17.63 5.64
C ASP A 164 12.69 -16.51 6.51
N SER A 165 13.46 -15.45 6.76
CA SER A 165 12.97 -14.27 7.52
C SER A 165 11.86 -13.54 6.79
N LEU A 166 11.97 -13.41 5.46
CA LEU A 166 10.96 -12.74 4.63
C LEU A 166 9.66 -13.56 4.59
N GLU A 167 9.74 -14.87 4.43
CA GLU A 167 8.56 -15.74 4.47
C GLU A 167 7.80 -15.62 5.81
N THR A 168 8.54 -15.56 6.93
CA THR A 168 7.94 -15.34 8.25
C THR A 168 7.24 -13.98 8.34
N ARG A 169 7.88 -12.92 7.81
CA ARG A 169 7.30 -11.57 7.77
C ARG A 169 6.05 -11.51 6.90
N ILE A 170 6.08 -12.12 5.73
CA ILE A 170 4.93 -12.15 4.81
C ILE A 170 3.75 -12.92 5.45
N ARG A 171 3.99 -14.04 6.14
CA ARG A 171 2.93 -14.73 6.90
C ARG A 171 2.27 -13.80 7.93
N ALA A 172 3.06 -13.04 8.68
CA ALA A 172 2.52 -12.08 9.65
C ALA A 172 1.73 -10.95 8.97
N GLN A 173 2.21 -10.42 7.84
CA GLN A 173 1.51 -9.39 7.08
C GLN A 173 0.17 -9.90 6.51
N ILE A 174 0.13 -11.12 5.98
CA ILE A 174 -1.11 -11.75 5.49
C ILE A 174 -2.10 -11.93 6.64
N ALA A 175 -1.65 -12.45 7.78
CA ALA A 175 -2.51 -12.62 8.95
C ALA A 175 -3.07 -11.27 9.43
N GLN A 176 -2.25 -10.23 9.48
CA GLN A 176 -2.70 -8.88 9.84
C GLN A 176 -3.72 -8.33 8.84
N ALA A 177 -3.47 -8.48 7.53
CA ALA A 177 -4.40 -8.02 6.49
C ALA A 177 -5.72 -8.80 6.54
N TRP A 178 -5.67 -10.12 6.77
CA TRP A 178 -6.84 -10.99 6.93
C TRP A 178 -7.73 -10.56 8.10
N PHE A 179 -7.15 -10.46 9.29
CA PHE A 179 -7.92 -10.04 10.47
C PHE A 179 -8.38 -8.58 10.37
N GLY A 180 -7.61 -7.71 9.69
CA GLY A 180 -8.03 -6.34 9.37
C GLY A 180 -9.27 -6.32 8.48
N TYR A 181 -9.31 -7.15 7.45
CA TYR A 181 -10.47 -7.28 6.57
C TYR A 181 -11.68 -7.85 7.33
N GLU A 182 -11.52 -8.92 8.10
CA GLU A 182 -12.61 -9.44 8.93
C GLU A 182 -13.16 -8.40 9.92
N ALA A 183 -12.27 -7.63 10.54
CA ALA A 183 -12.68 -6.56 11.46
C ALA A 183 -13.47 -5.46 10.73
N SER A 184 -13.08 -5.10 9.49
CA SER A 184 -13.77 -4.10 8.69
C SER A 184 -15.20 -4.53 8.31
N LEU A 185 -15.43 -5.81 8.02
CA LEU A 185 -16.78 -6.34 7.78
C LEU A 185 -17.69 -6.20 9.00
N ARG A 186 -17.15 -6.51 10.19
CA ARG A 186 -17.89 -6.34 11.46
C ARG A 186 -18.15 -4.87 11.77
N ALA A 187 -17.23 -3.97 11.38
CA ALA A 187 -17.40 -2.54 11.54
C ALA A 187 -18.57 -2.01 10.68
N ILE A 188 -18.71 -2.49 9.44
CA ILE A 188 -19.86 -2.14 8.59
C ILE A 188 -21.17 -2.55 9.27
N GLU A 189 -21.28 -3.80 9.73
CA GLU A 189 -22.47 -4.31 10.38
C GLU A 189 -22.82 -3.52 11.66
N ALA A 190 -21.80 -3.16 12.45
CA ALA A 190 -21.99 -2.34 13.65
C ALA A 190 -22.44 -0.91 13.30
N SER A 191 -21.84 -0.29 12.28
CA SER A 191 -22.21 1.06 11.83
C SER A 191 -23.59 1.11 11.21
N GLN A 192 -24.02 0.08 10.48
CA GLN A 192 -25.39 -0.04 9.97
C GLN A 192 -26.42 -0.04 11.10
N ARG A 193 -26.19 -0.86 12.14
CA ARG A 193 -27.06 -0.90 13.34
C ARG A 193 -27.04 0.43 14.10
N GLN A 194 -25.89 1.12 14.11
CA GLN A 194 -25.79 2.45 14.73
C GLN A 194 -26.62 3.49 13.97
N VAL A 195 -26.60 3.48 12.63
CA VAL A 195 -27.43 4.36 11.80
C VAL A 195 -28.90 4.10 12.06
N GLU A 196 -29.35 2.84 12.04
CA GLU A 196 -30.73 2.46 12.31
C GLU A 196 -31.22 2.96 13.68
N ALA A 197 -30.41 2.74 14.73
CA ALA A 197 -30.74 3.23 16.07
C ALA A 197 -30.79 4.77 16.15
N ALA A 198 -29.85 5.45 15.50
CA ALA A 198 -29.81 6.92 15.48
C ALA A 198 -30.98 7.52 14.67
N GLU A 199 -31.44 6.87 13.60
CA GLU A 199 -32.62 7.27 12.84
C GLU A 199 -33.89 7.20 13.72
N ILE A 200 -34.09 6.09 14.43
CA ILE A 200 -35.20 5.92 15.36
C ILE A 200 -35.16 6.99 16.45
N ALA A 201 -33.98 7.27 17.03
CA ALA A 201 -33.83 8.28 18.07
C ALA A 201 -34.11 9.70 17.56
N TYR A 202 -33.65 10.03 16.35
CA TYR A 202 -33.88 11.32 15.72
C TYR A 202 -35.38 11.53 15.39
N GLU A 203 -36.05 10.56 14.78
CA GLU A 203 -37.48 10.65 14.49
C GLU A 203 -38.29 10.73 15.77
N GLY A 204 -38.01 9.94 16.80
CA GLY A 204 -38.65 10.03 18.11
C GLY A 204 -38.48 11.42 18.74
N ALA A 205 -37.26 11.97 18.70
CA ALA A 205 -37.04 13.34 19.23
C ALA A 205 -37.82 14.43 18.50
N LYS A 206 -38.04 14.29 17.18
CA LYS A 206 -38.88 15.20 16.40
C LYS A 206 -40.35 15.12 16.83
N GLU A 207 -40.89 13.92 17.02
CA GLU A 207 -42.25 13.71 17.47
C GLU A 207 -42.47 14.26 18.90
N GLU A 208 -41.51 13.98 19.80
CA GLU A 208 -41.53 14.48 21.18
C GLU A 208 -41.41 16.01 21.24
N LEU A 209 -40.65 16.65 20.34
CA LEU A 209 -40.62 18.11 20.20
C LEU A 209 -41.95 18.66 19.74
N ALA A 210 -42.64 17.98 18.82
CA ALA A 210 -43.95 18.42 18.29
C ALA A 210 -45.03 18.49 19.38
N VAL A 211 -44.94 17.60 20.39
CA VAL A 211 -45.85 17.59 21.55
C VAL A 211 -45.30 18.35 22.76
N GLY A 212 -44.16 19.01 22.63
CA GLY A 212 -43.56 19.88 23.65
C GLY A 212 -42.85 19.16 24.80
N VAL A 213 -42.53 17.87 24.65
CA VAL A 213 -41.83 17.04 25.67
C VAL A 213 -40.31 17.21 25.59
N ARG A 214 -39.78 17.55 24.39
CA ARG A 214 -38.37 17.83 24.16
C ARG A 214 -38.09 19.22 23.66
N THR A 215 -36.82 19.65 23.77
CA THR A 215 -36.36 20.93 23.27
C THR A 215 -35.85 20.83 21.82
N THR A 216 -35.74 21.96 21.14
CA THR A 216 -35.11 22.03 19.81
C THR A 216 -33.65 21.56 19.84
N LEU A 217 -32.95 21.81 20.95
CA LEU A 217 -31.55 21.39 21.12
C LEU A 217 -31.43 19.86 21.16
N ASP A 218 -32.33 19.17 21.83
CA ASP A 218 -32.36 17.72 21.89
C ASP A 218 -32.50 17.11 20.48
N VAL A 219 -33.34 17.70 19.63
CA VAL A 219 -33.50 17.26 18.24
C VAL A 219 -32.23 17.50 17.43
N LEU A 220 -31.58 18.67 17.59
CA LEU A 220 -30.32 18.97 16.93
C LEU A 220 -29.18 18.03 17.39
N ASP A 221 -29.21 17.60 18.66
CA ASP A 221 -28.27 16.60 19.17
C ASP A 221 -28.45 15.23 18.50
N GLN A 222 -29.70 14.78 18.35
CA GLN A 222 -29.99 13.53 17.66
C GLN A 222 -29.68 13.59 16.16
N GLU A 223 -29.94 14.74 15.53
CA GLU A 223 -29.57 14.98 14.13
C GLU A 223 -28.06 14.88 13.92
N GLN A 224 -27.27 15.48 14.83
CA GLN A 224 -25.82 15.38 14.81
C GLN A 224 -25.34 13.93 14.98
N GLN A 225 -25.94 13.18 15.92
CA GLN A 225 -25.60 11.77 16.13
C GLN A 225 -25.93 10.91 14.91
N LEU A 226 -27.07 11.13 14.26
CA LEU A 226 -27.44 10.47 13.03
C LEU A 226 -26.45 10.78 11.89
N PHE A 227 -26.08 12.05 11.76
CA PHE A 227 -25.09 12.47 10.77
C PHE A 227 -23.73 11.78 10.99
N GLU A 228 -23.25 11.77 12.25
CA GLU A 228 -21.99 11.09 12.61
C GLU A 228 -22.06 9.57 12.37
N ALA A 229 -23.18 8.93 12.69
CA ALA A 229 -23.40 7.52 12.41
C ALA A 229 -23.34 7.21 10.90
N ARG A 230 -23.96 8.04 10.06
CA ARG A 230 -23.90 7.89 8.59
C ARG A 230 -22.50 8.10 8.04
N LEU A 231 -21.75 9.07 8.56
CA LEU A 231 -20.35 9.26 8.19
C LEU A 231 -19.49 8.05 8.58
N ALA A 232 -19.73 7.49 9.78
CA ALA A 232 -19.01 6.29 10.24
C ALA A 232 -19.30 5.08 9.34
N LEU A 233 -20.53 4.92 8.87
CA LEU A 233 -20.91 3.85 7.92
C LEU A 233 -20.16 4.00 6.60
N VAL A 234 -20.19 5.19 5.98
CA VAL A 234 -19.46 5.45 4.72
C VAL A 234 -17.95 5.21 4.89
N ALA A 235 -17.38 5.62 6.04
CA ALA A 235 -15.98 5.36 6.34
C ALA A 235 -15.71 3.86 6.49
N ALA A 236 -16.57 3.11 7.17
CA ALA A 236 -16.42 1.66 7.34
C ALA A 236 -16.52 0.90 6.00
N GLU A 237 -17.41 1.30 5.10
CA GLU A 237 -17.54 0.73 3.75
C GLU A 237 -16.26 0.98 2.93
N ARG A 238 -15.75 2.23 2.92
CA ARG A 238 -14.48 2.55 2.28
C ARG A 238 -13.33 1.74 2.86
N ASP A 239 -13.23 1.67 4.18
CA ASP A 239 -12.13 0.99 4.87
C ASP A 239 -12.15 -0.52 4.60
N SER A 240 -13.34 -1.11 4.49
CA SER A 240 -13.48 -2.51 4.09
C SER A 240 -13.01 -2.76 2.66
N TYR A 241 -13.36 -1.87 1.74
CA TYR A 241 -12.89 -1.94 0.36
C TYR A 241 -11.36 -1.86 0.27
N VAL A 242 -10.76 -0.93 1.01
CA VAL A 242 -9.30 -0.78 1.10
C VAL A 242 -8.65 -2.00 1.75
N ALA A 243 -9.24 -2.53 2.84
CA ALA A 243 -8.72 -3.71 3.53
C ALA A 243 -8.72 -4.96 2.64
N ALA A 244 -9.76 -5.14 1.81
CA ALA A 244 -9.82 -6.22 0.82
C ALA A 244 -8.66 -6.13 -0.20
N HIS A 245 -8.37 -4.94 -0.71
CA HIS A 245 -7.25 -4.72 -1.63
C HIS A 245 -5.88 -4.85 -0.94
N GLN A 246 -5.78 -4.49 0.35
CA GLN A 246 -4.58 -4.75 1.14
C GLN A 246 -4.31 -6.25 1.31
N LEU A 247 -5.36 -7.05 1.48
CA LEU A 247 -5.24 -8.51 1.52
C LEU A 247 -4.76 -9.07 0.18
N LEU A 248 -5.36 -8.64 -0.94
CA LEU A 248 -4.92 -9.04 -2.29
C LEU A 248 -3.46 -8.63 -2.56
N ARG A 249 -3.06 -7.47 -2.09
CA ARG A 249 -1.66 -7.04 -2.15
C ARG A 249 -0.74 -7.95 -1.36
N ALA A 250 -1.15 -8.36 -0.15
CA ALA A 250 -0.34 -9.22 0.72
C ALA A 250 -0.20 -10.63 0.14
N THR A 251 -1.24 -11.16 -0.53
CA THR A 251 -1.20 -12.44 -1.23
C THR A 251 -0.49 -12.39 -2.59
N GLY A 252 -0.22 -11.19 -3.13
CA GLY A 252 0.44 -11.04 -4.43
C GLY A 252 -0.52 -11.15 -5.64
N ASP A 253 -1.83 -11.17 -5.38
CA ASP A 253 -2.86 -11.31 -6.43
C ASP A 253 -3.33 -9.95 -6.99
N LEU A 254 -2.81 -8.85 -6.49
CA LEU A 254 -3.11 -7.49 -6.93
C LEU A 254 -2.50 -7.29 -8.34
N GLY A 255 -3.28 -7.47 -9.38
CA GLY A 255 -2.85 -7.31 -10.79
C GLY A 255 -2.94 -8.55 -11.64
N GLN A 256 -3.41 -9.69 -11.13
CA GLN A 256 -3.70 -10.87 -11.91
C GLN A 256 -5.13 -10.87 -12.53
N GLY A 257 -5.90 -9.80 -12.29
CA GLY A 257 -7.31 -9.64 -12.70
C GLY A 257 -7.56 -8.57 -13.76
N SER A 258 -6.55 -8.22 -14.57
CA SER A 258 -6.70 -7.28 -15.70
C SER A 258 -6.49 -7.97 -17.03
#